data_55fead31258bb96785c12eebae220b4b
#
_entry.id   55fead31258bb96785c12eebae220b4b
#
_cell.length_a   1.000
_cell.length_b   1.000
_cell.length_c   1.000
_cell.angle_alpha   90.00
_cell.angle_beta   90.00
_cell.angle_gamma   90.00
#
_symmetry.space_group_name_H-M   'P 1'
#
loop_
_entity.id
_entity.type
_entity.pdbx_description
1 polymer ?
#
loop_
_entity_poly.entity_id
_entity_poly.type
_entity_poly.pdbx_seq_one_letter_code
_entity_poly.pdbx_strand_id
1 'polypeptide(L)'
;MTAIIFPGQGSQYVNMSMDFNENFDVSRKVFQEIEDSTQINIRKIIAENPSDNLNQTKYTQISIFSASMAIYKSLLNEVGNEIIKPNIFLGHSLGEYSALAAGNFINIADASTLIKKRGELMHSSIKPNVSGMAAIIGKNADFIDDLIKKNNLKLVIANDNSPMQVVVSGLIEDIISSERLFSENGVKRYVKLNVSAAFHSNFMN
;
A
#
# COMPACT_ATOMS: atom_id res chain seq x y z
N MET A 1 -23.22 -6.09 10.89
CA MET A 1 -21.79 -6.48 10.80
C MET A 1 -21.04 -5.28 10.22
N THR A 2 -19.99 -4.82 10.89
CA THR A 2 -19.18 -3.66 10.45
C THR A 2 -17.76 -4.14 10.14
N ALA A 3 -17.22 -3.77 8.99
CA ALA A 3 -15.84 -4.00 8.60
C ALA A 3 -15.10 -2.68 8.47
N ILE A 4 -13.85 -2.64 8.92
CA ILE A 4 -12.91 -1.54 8.72
C ILE A 4 -11.85 -2.01 7.73
N ILE A 5 -11.65 -1.25 6.67
CA ILE A 5 -10.72 -1.58 5.59
C ILE A 5 -9.64 -0.51 5.49
N PHE A 6 -8.38 -0.94 5.50
CA PHE A 6 -7.22 -0.06 5.42
C PHE A 6 -6.56 -0.13 4.05
N PRO A 7 -6.23 1.03 3.45
CA PRO A 7 -5.62 1.09 2.13
C PRO A 7 -4.16 0.64 2.13
N GLY A 8 -3.67 0.31 0.94
CA GLY A 8 -2.26 0.05 0.66
C GLY A 8 -1.57 1.18 -0.10
N GLN A 9 -0.34 0.90 -0.56
CA GLN A 9 0.45 1.82 -1.37
C GLN A 9 -0.29 2.20 -2.66
N GLY A 10 -0.24 3.48 -3.02
CA GLY A 10 -1.00 4.09 -4.11
C GLY A 10 -2.15 4.99 -3.63
N SER A 11 -2.47 4.95 -2.33
CA SER A 11 -3.49 5.81 -1.72
C SER A 11 -2.94 7.10 -1.11
N GLN A 12 -1.60 7.29 -1.08
CA GLN A 12 -0.96 8.47 -0.50
C GLN A 12 -1.18 9.73 -1.34
N TYR A 13 -1.33 10.85 -0.66
CA TYR A 13 -1.33 12.18 -1.25
C TYR A 13 -0.84 13.20 -0.24
N VAL A 14 -0.31 14.32 -0.73
CA VAL A 14 0.18 15.42 0.12
C VAL A 14 -0.95 15.96 0.99
N ASN A 15 -0.66 16.22 2.26
CA ASN A 15 -1.61 16.63 3.30
C ASN A 15 -2.65 15.57 3.72
N MET A 16 -2.53 14.29 3.31
CA MET A 16 -3.43 13.25 3.82
C MET A 16 -3.44 13.24 5.36
N SER A 17 -4.63 13.26 5.98
CA SER A 17 -4.85 13.27 7.43
C SER A 17 -4.23 14.44 8.23
N MET A 18 -3.70 15.48 7.60
CA MET A 18 -3.18 16.63 8.35
C MET A 18 -4.27 17.44 9.03
N ASP A 19 -5.47 17.48 8.47
CA ASP A 19 -6.69 18.00 9.10
C ASP A 19 -7.02 17.26 10.41
N PHE A 20 -6.82 15.94 10.46
CA PHE A 20 -6.94 15.18 11.71
C PHE A 20 -5.86 15.53 12.72
N ASN A 21 -4.61 15.69 12.27
CA ASN A 21 -3.52 16.13 13.14
C ASN A 21 -3.75 17.53 13.72
N GLU A 22 -4.38 18.43 12.99
CA GLU A 22 -4.70 19.78 13.45
C GLU A 22 -5.86 19.80 14.46
N ASN A 23 -6.89 19.00 14.25
CA ASN A 23 -8.14 19.09 14.99
C ASN A 23 -8.29 18.09 16.16
N PHE A 24 -7.52 16.99 16.20
CA PHE A 24 -7.67 15.94 17.19
C PHE A 24 -6.38 15.64 17.97
N ASP A 25 -6.43 15.77 19.29
CA ASP A 25 -5.30 15.44 20.18
C ASP A 25 -4.86 13.98 20.05
N VAL A 26 -5.80 13.07 19.88
CA VAL A 26 -5.49 11.65 19.71
C VAL A 26 -4.71 11.39 18.44
N SER A 27 -5.00 12.10 17.36
CA SER A 27 -4.23 12.03 16.11
C SER A 27 -2.79 12.52 16.32
N ARG A 28 -2.61 13.66 16.99
CA ARG A 28 -1.28 14.18 17.32
C ARG A 28 -0.44 13.17 18.12
N LYS A 29 -1.05 12.49 19.09
CA LYS A 29 -0.39 11.44 19.89
C LYS A 29 0.01 10.24 19.04
N VAL A 30 -0.84 9.79 18.13
CA VAL A 30 -0.53 8.70 17.19
C VAL A 30 0.66 9.06 16.32
N PHE A 31 0.67 10.23 15.69
CA PHE A 31 1.81 10.68 14.90
C PHE A 31 3.09 10.77 15.74
N GLN A 32 3.02 11.32 16.95
CA GLN A 32 4.17 11.43 17.83
C GLN A 32 4.73 10.05 18.21
N GLU A 33 3.88 9.09 18.60
CA GLU A 33 4.30 7.72 18.92
C GLU A 33 5.02 7.05 17.76
N ILE A 34 4.52 7.23 16.53
CA ILE A 34 5.12 6.66 15.32
C ILE A 34 6.45 7.34 14.99
N GLU A 35 6.53 8.68 15.09
CA GLU A 35 7.76 9.43 14.87
C GLU A 35 8.83 9.07 15.90
N ASP A 36 8.46 8.92 17.17
CA ASP A 36 9.37 8.50 18.24
C ASP A 36 9.91 7.08 18.03
N SER A 37 9.04 6.16 17.59
CA SER A 37 9.43 4.77 17.35
C SER A 37 10.29 4.59 16.11
N THR A 38 10.07 5.40 15.08
CA THR A 38 10.73 5.25 13.79
C THR A 38 11.89 6.22 13.58
N GLN A 39 11.95 7.32 14.34
CA GLN A 39 12.87 8.44 14.15
C GLN A 39 12.75 9.07 12.75
N ILE A 40 11.52 9.07 12.19
CA ILE A 40 11.19 9.67 10.89
C ILE A 40 10.20 10.80 11.14
N ASN A 41 10.46 11.99 10.59
CA ASN A 41 9.52 13.11 10.65
C ASN A 41 8.39 12.91 9.62
N ILE A 42 7.41 12.10 9.99
CA ILE A 42 6.34 11.64 9.09
C ILE A 42 5.38 12.78 8.76
N ARG A 43 5.04 13.62 9.74
CA ARG A 43 4.17 14.79 9.52
C ARG A 43 4.76 15.72 8.45
N LYS A 44 6.07 15.97 8.49
CA LYS A 44 6.76 16.76 7.47
C LYS A 44 6.73 16.10 6.09
N ILE A 45 6.94 14.79 6.03
CA ILE A 45 6.87 14.04 4.76
C ILE A 45 5.48 14.15 4.15
N ILE A 46 4.43 13.98 4.96
CA ILE A 46 3.05 14.05 4.49
C ILE A 46 2.67 15.48 4.06
N ALA A 47 3.02 16.48 4.87
CA ALA A 47 2.62 17.86 4.62
C ALA A 47 3.37 18.52 3.46
N GLU A 48 4.70 18.32 3.38
CA GLU A 48 5.56 19.05 2.47
C GLU A 48 6.11 18.20 1.31
N ASN A 49 6.08 16.86 1.43
CA ASN A 49 6.67 15.91 0.49
C ASN A 49 8.09 16.29 0.00
N PRO A 50 9.05 16.59 0.90
CA PRO A 50 10.38 17.03 0.51
C PRO A 50 11.07 15.95 -0.33
N SER A 51 11.71 16.35 -1.44
CA SER A 51 12.43 15.42 -2.35
C SER A 51 11.59 14.24 -2.84
N ASP A 52 10.29 14.43 -2.97
CA ASP A 52 9.32 13.40 -3.36
C ASP A 52 9.32 12.14 -2.47
N ASN A 53 9.65 12.33 -1.20
CA ASN A 53 9.77 11.22 -0.24
C ASN A 53 8.46 10.43 -0.08
N LEU A 54 7.31 11.08 -0.16
CA LEU A 54 6.02 10.43 -0.01
C LEU A 54 5.77 9.33 -1.08
N ASN A 55 6.44 9.43 -2.23
CA ASN A 55 6.36 8.44 -3.30
C ASN A 55 7.49 7.39 -3.26
N GLN A 56 8.41 7.48 -2.31
CA GLN A 56 9.43 6.46 -2.09
C GLN A 56 8.90 5.38 -1.14
N THR A 57 8.87 4.12 -1.56
CA THR A 57 8.27 2.98 -0.83
C THR A 57 8.65 2.94 0.66
N LYS A 58 9.90 3.25 1.00
CA LYS A 58 10.39 3.27 2.39
C LYS A 58 9.69 4.31 3.28
N TYR A 59 9.14 5.39 2.69
CA TYR A 59 8.39 6.42 3.40
C TYR A 59 6.89 6.33 3.14
N THR A 60 6.48 5.91 1.94
CA THR A 60 5.08 5.75 1.56
C THR A 60 4.34 4.86 2.55
N GLN A 61 4.91 3.69 2.86
CA GLN A 61 4.25 2.70 3.70
C GLN A 61 3.98 3.22 5.10
N ILE A 62 5.00 3.76 5.75
CA ILE A 62 4.83 4.28 7.11
C ILE A 62 3.92 5.51 7.15
N SER A 63 3.93 6.35 6.11
CA SER A 63 3.05 7.52 6.01
C SER A 63 1.57 7.11 5.89
N ILE A 64 1.24 6.11 5.06
CA ILE A 64 -0.13 5.59 4.95
C ILE A 64 -0.58 4.92 6.25
N PHE A 65 0.29 4.15 6.90
CA PHE A 65 0.00 3.56 8.21
C PHE A 65 -0.33 4.64 9.24
N SER A 66 0.50 5.69 9.32
CA SER A 66 0.32 6.79 10.27
C SER A 66 -1.01 7.52 10.04
N ALA A 67 -1.31 7.86 8.79
CA ALA A 67 -2.58 8.47 8.42
C ALA A 67 -3.77 7.56 8.78
N SER A 68 -3.68 6.28 8.47
CA SER A 68 -4.74 5.30 8.77
C SER A 68 -5.01 5.18 10.27
N MET A 69 -3.96 5.08 11.07
CA MET A 69 -4.11 4.97 12.53
C MET A 69 -4.58 6.28 13.16
N ALA A 70 -4.11 7.43 12.69
CA ALA A 70 -4.54 8.74 13.14
C ALA A 70 -6.05 8.94 12.90
N ILE A 71 -6.52 8.66 11.68
CA ILE A 71 -7.95 8.73 11.33
C ILE A 71 -8.76 7.73 12.16
N TYR A 72 -8.34 6.48 12.25
CA TYR A 72 -9.06 5.43 12.97
C TYR A 72 -9.19 5.75 14.47
N LYS A 73 -8.10 6.16 15.12
CA LYS A 73 -8.13 6.53 16.56
C LYS A 73 -8.96 7.79 16.80
N SER A 74 -8.95 8.76 15.89
CA SER A 74 -9.81 9.94 15.97
C SER A 74 -11.27 9.55 15.84
N LEU A 75 -11.63 8.69 14.89
CA LEU A 75 -12.98 8.19 14.70
C LEU A 75 -13.48 7.50 15.99
N LEU A 76 -12.68 6.62 16.60
CA LEU A 76 -13.05 5.95 17.85
C LEU A 76 -13.21 6.93 19.01
N ASN A 77 -12.39 7.98 19.06
CA ASN A 77 -12.48 9.01 20.11
C ASN A 77 -13.77 9.83 20.02
N GLU A 78 -14.18 10.19 18.79
CA GLU A 78 -15.35 11.04 18.56
C GLU A 78 -16.68 10.26 18.65
N VAL A 79 -16.71 9.07 18.07
CA VAL A 79 -17.95 8.29 17.94
C VAL A 79 -18.14 7.31 19.12
N GLY A 80 -17.04 6.89 19.73
CA GLY A 80 -17.01 5.90 20.81
C GLY A 80 -16.99 4.45 20.31
N ASN A 81 -16.27 3.61 21.04
CA ASN A 81 -16.13 2.19 20.75
C ASN A 81 -17.46 1.42 20.80
N GLU A 82 -18.45 1.95 21.55
CA GLU A 82 -19.77 1.31 21.69
C GLU A 82 -20.64 1.45 20.44
N ILE A 83 -20.38 2.48 19.62
CA ILE A 83 -21.10 2.74 18.37
C ILE A 83 -20.42 2.03 17.21
N ILE A 84 -19.08 2.15 17.11
CA ILE A 84 -18.30 1.43 16.12
C ILE A 84 -17.81 0.13 16.75
N LYS A 85 -18.52 -0.96 16.46
CA LYS A 85 -18.13 -2.33 16.87
C LYS A 85 -17.67 -3.11 15.65
N PRO A 86 -16.40 -2.95 15.23
CA PRO A 86 -15.90 -3.68 14.05
C PRO A 86 -15.86 -5.17 14.38
N ASN A 87 -16.43 -5.95 13.49
CA ASN A 87 -16.33 -7.42 13.56
C ASN A 87 -15.14 -7.93 12.75
N ILE A 88 -14.71 -7.13 11.75
CA ILE A 88 -13.69 -7.50 10.78
C ILE A 88 -12.78 -6.30 10.54
N PHE A 89 -11.48 -6.56 10.55
CA PHE A 89 -10.46 -5.63 10.07
C PHE A 89 -9.79 -6.24 8.86
N LEU A 90 -9.68 -5.48 7.78
CA LEU A 90 -9.05 -5.88 6.52
C LEU A 90 -8.03 -4.85 6.09
N GLY A 91 -7.02 -5.28 5.36
CA GLY A 91 -6.01 -4.38 4.84
C GLY A 91 -5.42 -4.86 3.52
N HIS A 92 -5.14 -3.92 2.62
CA HIS A 92 -4.49 -4.20 1.36
C HIS A 92 -2.96 -4.05 1.52
N SER A 93 -2.20 -5.15 1.38
CA SER A 93 -0.73 -5.16 1.49
C SER A 93 -0.25 -4.54 2.82
N LEU A 94 0.32 -3.34 2.83
CA LEU A 94 0.69 -2.67 4.09
C LEU A 94 -0.51 -2.41 5.02
N GLY A 95 -1.70 -2.25 4.48
CA GLY A 95 -2.94 -2.07 5.24
C GLY A 95 -3.25 -3.22 6.21
N GLU A 96 -2.70 -4.42 5.97
CA GLU A 96 -2.77 -5.55 6.90
C GLU A 96 -2.16 -5.20 8.27
N TYR A 97 -1.05 -4.47 8.30
CA TYR A 97 -0.44 -4.00 9.54
C TYR A 97 -1.34 -2.98 10.25
N SER A 98 -2.01 -2.11 9.48
CA SER A 98 -3.01 -1.20 10.03
C SER A 98 -4.20 -1.95 10.60
N ALA A 99 -4.67 -3.01 9.93
CA ALA A 99 -5.73 -3.87 10.40
C ALA A 99 -5.36 -4.60 11.71
N LEU A 100 -4.13 -5.15 11.80
CA LEU A 100 -3.62 -5.79 13.01
C LEU A 100 -3.49 -4.79 14.17
N ALA A 101 -2.99 -3.57 13.91
CA ALA A 101 -2.87 -2.54 14.93
C ALA A 101 -4.24 -2.01 15.40
N ALA A 102 -5.18 -1.82 14.47
CA ALA A 102 -6.55 -1.42 14.79
C ALA A 102 -7.30 -2.48 15.61
N GLY A 103 -7.05 -3.76 15.32
CA GLY A 103 -7.59 -4.91 16.07
C GLY A 103 -6.88 -5.22 17.38
N ASN A 104 -5.86 -4.43 17.76
CA ASN A 104 -5.02 -4.61 18.95
C ASN A 104 -4.23 -5.94 18.99
N PHE A 105 -3.93 -6.54 17.83
CA PHE A 105 -3.04 -7.71 17.73
C PHE A 105 -1.56 -7.31 17.80
N ILE A 106 -1.24 -6.07 17.48
CA ILE A 106 0.09 -5.45 17.61
C ILE A 106 -0.09 -3.99 18.06
N ASN A 107 0.80 -3.46 18.88
CA ASN A 107 0.76 -2.04 19.25
C ASN A 107 1.29 -1.15 18.10
N ILE A 108 0.98 0.15 18.15
CA ILE A 108 1.34 1.10 17.09
C ILE A 108 2.87 1.22 16.95
N ALA A 109 3.61 1.27 18.04
CA ALA A 109 5.06 1.42 18.04
C ALA A 109 5.76 0.23 17.35
N ASP A 110 5.38 -1.00 17.70
CA ASP A 110 5.95 -2.21 17.09
C ASP A 110 5.55 -2.32 15.60
N ALA A 111 4.28 -2.07 15.27
CA ALA A 111 3.82 -2.03 13.89
C ALA A 111 4.61 -1.02 13.06
N SER A 112 4.85 0.18 13.60
CA SER A 112 5.62 1.23 12.95
C SER A 112 7.05 0.80 12.63
N THR A 113 7.71 0.15 13.59
CA THR A 113 9.07 -0.37 13.43
C THR A 113 9.12 -1.46 12.35
N LEU A 114 8.15 -2.38 12.35
CA LEU A 114 8.03 -3.42 11.32
C LEU A 114 7.78 -2.84 9.94
N ILE A 115 6.86 -1.86 9.82
CA ILE A 115 6.54 -1.21 8.53
C ILE A 115 7.72 -0.40 8.00
N LYS A 116 8.44 0.32 8.87
CA LYS A 116 9.70 0.99 8.50
C LYS A 116 10.66 -0.02 7.88
N LYS A 117 10.93 -1.12 8.59
CA LYS A 117 11.83 -2.18 8.12
C LYS A 117 11.35 -2.80 6.81
N ARG A 118 10.03 -3.09 6.70
CA ARG A 118 9.40 -3.60 5.47
C ARG A 118 9.61 -2.63 4.30
N GLY A 119 9.33 -1.35 4.50
CA GLY A 119 9.50 -0.31 3.47
C GLY A 119 10.95 -0.19 3.00
N GLU A 120 11.92 -0.23 3.92
CA GLU A 120 13.35 -0.21 3.61
C GLU A 120 13.76 -1.44 2.78
N LEU A 121 13.38 -2.65 3.21
CA LEU A 121 13.69 -3.89 2.51
C LEU A 121 13.08 -3.92 1.11
N MET A 122 11.81 -3.58 0.97
CA MET A 122 11.13 -3.51 -0.33
C MET A 122 11.75 -2.45 -1.24
N HIS A 123 12.14 -1.29 -0.69
CA HIS A 123 12.78 -0.22 -1.47
C HIS A 123 14.16 -0.63 -2.01
N SER A 124 14.89 -1.45 -1.25
CA SER A 124 16.26 -1.89 -1.59
C SER A 124 16.35 -3.29 -2.21
N SER A 125 15.22 -3.99 -2.37
CA SER A 125 15.19 -5.38 -2.82
C SER A 125 15.78 -5.60 -4.20
N ILE A 126 15.65 -4.63 -5.09
CA ILE A 126 16.16 -4.69 -6.46
C ILE A 126 16.62 -3.31 -6.93
N LYS A 127 17.59 -3.29 -7.84
CA LYS A 127 18.04 -2.02 -8.45
C LYS A 127 16.90 -1.34 -9.21
N PRO A 128 16.84 -0.01 -9.20
CA PRO A 128 15.83 0.74 -9.96
C PRO A 128 15.82 0.33 -11.44
N ASN A 129 14.64 0.34 -12.06
CA ASN A 129 14.41 0.04 -13.47
C ASN A 129 14.74 -1.39 -13.92
N VAL A 130 14.94 -2.34 -13.02
CA VAL A 130 15.12 -3.77 -13.37
C VAL A 130 13.77 -4.50 -13.39
N SER A 131 12.88 -4.12 -12.51
CA SER A 131 11.56 -4.75 -12.38
C SER A 131 10.47 -3.70 -12.19
N GLY A 132 9.21 -4.12 -12.30
CA GLY A 132 8.08 -3.20 -12.21
C GLY A 132 6.76 -3.94 -12.03
N MET A 133 5.69 -3.14 -12.02
CA MET A 133 4.33 -3.61 -11.89
C MET A 133 3.40 -2.89 -12.86
N ALA A 134 2.31 -3.55 -13.24
CA ALA A 134 1.25 -2.94 -14.02
C ALA A 134 -0.13 -3.36 -13.51
N ALA A 135 -1.05 -2.40 -13.44
CA ALA A 135 -2.46 -2.67 -13.19
C ALA A 135 -3.18 -2.96 -14.51
N ILE A 136 -3.91 -4.05 -14.54
CA ILE A 136 -4.67 -4.55 -15.70
C ILE A 136 -6.14 -4.46 -15.37
N ILE A 137 -6.89 -3.71 -16.17
CA ILE A 137 -8.30 -3.43 -15.95
C ILE A 137 -9.14 -4.03 -17.08
N GLY A 138 -10.22 -4.72 -16.70
CA GLY A 138 -11.20 -5.26 -17.63
C GLY A 138 -11.16 -6.79 -17.79
N LYS A 139 -10.29 -7.48 -17.04
CA LYS A 139 -10.19 -8.94 -17.01
C LYS A 139 -9.91 -9.42 -15.59
N ASN A 140 -10.29 -10.68 -15.30
CA ASN A 140 -10.03 -11.34 -14.02
C ASN A 140 -8.65 -12.01 -13.99
N ALA A 141 -8.28 -12.51 -12.80
CA ALA A 141 -6.99 -13.13 -12.56
C ALA A 141 -6.75 -14.38 -13.41
N ASP A 142 -7.74 -15.27 -13.53
CA ASP A 142 -7.61 -16.51 -14.32
C ASP A 142 -7.28 -16.21 -15.78
N PHE A 143 -8.00 -15.26 -16.39
CA PHE A 143 -7.75 -14.85 -17.78
C PHE A 143 -6.33 -14.29 -17.97
N ILE A 144 -5.85 -13.49 -17.04
CA ILE A 144 -4.51 -12.90 -17.10
C ILE A 144 -3.43 -13.97 -16.87
N ASP A 145 -3.64 -14.88 -15.94
CA ASP A 145 -2.72 -16.01 -15.67
C ASP A 145 -2.59 -16.94 -16.87
N ASP A 146 -3.70 -17.24 -17.55
CA ASP A 146 -3.72 -18.02 -18.79
C ASP A 146 -2.94 -17.34 -19.91
N LEU A 147 -3.07 -16.02 -20.08
CA LEU A 147 -2.29 -15.26 -21.05
C LEU A 147 -0.79 -15.27 -20.73
N ILE A 148 -0.42 -15.09 -19.46
CA ILE A 148 0.96 -15.15 -18.98
C ILE A 148 1.56 -16.52 -19.32
N LYS A 149 0.89 -17.61 -18.96
CA LYS A 149 1.33 -18.99 -19.20
C LYS A 149 1.44 -19.30 -20.68
N LYS A 150 0.41 -18.99 -21.46
CA LYS A 150 0.32 -19.27 -22.91
C LYS A 150 1.43 -18.58 -23.70
N ASN A 151 1.88 -17.40 -23.26
CA ASN A 151 2.89 -16.61 -23.95
C ASN A 151 4.26 -16.67 -23.25
N ASN A 152 4.44 -17.53 -22.24
CA ASN A 152 5.68 -17.72 -21.49
C ASN A 152 6.25 -16.39 -20.92
N LEU A 153 5.38 -15.47 -20.49
CA LEU A 153 5.81 -14.22 -19.89
C LEU A 153 6.38 -14.45 -18.48
N LYS A 154 7.45 -13.75 -18.14
CA LYS A 154 8.04 -13.80 -16.79
C LYS A 154 7.33 -12.80 -15.85
N LEU A 155 6.02 -12.90 -15.82
CA LEU A 155 5.13 -12.11 -14.96
C LEU A 155 4.45 -13.02 -13.96
N VAL A 156 4.10 -12.46 -12.81
CA VAL A 156 3.25 -13.11 -11.80
C VAL A 156 2.09 -12.18 -11.44
N ILE A 157 0.96 -12.76 -11.04
CA ILE A 157 -0.13 -11.99 -10.45
C ILE A 157 0.29 -11.59 -9.04
N ALA A 158 0.46 -10.30 -8.84
CA ALA A 158 0.82 -9.70 -7.55
C ALA A 158 -0.41 -9.42 -6.68
N ASN A 159 -1.51 -8.93 -7.29
CA ASN A 159 -2.76 -8.66 -6.61
C ASN A 159 -3.95 -9.06 -7.50
N ASP A 160 -4.92 -9.72 -6.91
CA ASP A 160 -6.25 -9.92 -7.46
C ASP A 160 -7.22 -9.01 -6.69
N ASN A 161 -7.37 -7.76 -7.19
CA ASN A 161 -8.09 -6.72 -6.47
C ASN A 161 -9.61 -6.81 -6.65
N SER A 162 -10.05 -7.30 -7.79
CA SER A 162 -11.48 -7.49 -8.11
C SER A 162 -11.63 -8.34 -9.37
N PRO A 163 -12.85 -8.82 -9.69
CA PRO A 163 -13.12 -9.55 -10.95
C PRO A 163 -12.71 -8.79 -12.23
N MET A 164 -12.39 -7.50 -12.12
CA MET A 164 -12.06 -6.62 -13.25
C MET A 164 -10.76 -5.86 -13.07
N GLN A 165 -9.97 -6.15 -12.02
CA GLN A 165 -8.69 -5.47 -11.79
C GLN A 165 -7.67 -6.41 -11.15
N VAL A 166 -6.58 -6.63 -11.88
CA VAL A 166 -5.44 -7.45 -11.48
C VAL A 166 -4.17 -6.61 -11.56
N VAL A 167 -3.21 -6.87 -10.69
CA VAL A 167 -1.87 -6.27 -10.79
C VAL A 167 -0.87 -7.39 -11.08
N VAL A 168 -0.01 -7.18 -12.08
CA VAL A 168 1.10 -8.07 -12.41
C VAL A 168 2.43 -7.46 -12.00
N SER A 169 3.37 -8.32 -11.64
CA SER A 169 4.74 -7.99 -11.27
C SER A 169 5.73 -8.81 -12.09
N GLY A 170 6.88 -8.23 -12.44
CA GLY A 170 7.94 -8.95 -13.14
C GLY A 170 9.09 -8.06 -13.59
N LEU A 171 9.90 -8.55 -14.51
CA LEU A 171 10.95 -7.75 -15.14
C LEU A 171 10.33 -6.58 -15.91
N ILE A 172 11.02 -5.45 -15.90
CA ILE A 172 10.51 -4.23 -16.57
C ILE A 172 10.31 -4.44 -18.07
N GLU A 173 11.15 -5.26 -18.70
CA GLU A 173 11.05 -5.60 -20.13
C GLU A 173 9.76 -6.38 -20.42
N ASP A 174 9.41 -7.35 -19.57
CA ASP A 174 8.16 -8.11 -19.69
C ASP A 174 6.94 -7.24 -19.42
N ILE A 175 7.02 -6.33 -18.43
CA ILE A 175 5.97 -5.34 -18.16
C ILE A 175 5.73 -4.45 -19.39
N ILE A 176 6.80 -3.99 -20.05
CA ILE A 176 6.67 -3.12 -21.23
C ILE A 176 6.14 -3.90 -22.44
N SER A 177 6.70 -5.07 -22.72
CA SER A 177 6.36 -5.85 -23.91
C SER A 177 4.96 -6.46 -23.86
N SER A 178 4.45 -6.78 -22.67
CA SER A 178 3.15 -7.42 -22.51
C SER A 178 1.96 -6.45 -22.70
N GLU A 179 2.16 -5.14 -22.65
CA GLU A 179 1.09 -4.14 -22.81
C GLU A 179 0.26 -4.34 -24.08
N ARG A 180 0.96 -4.51 -25.20
CA ARG A 180 0.32 -4.73 -26.50
C ARG A 180 -0.46 -6.05 -26.52
N LEU A 181 0.15 -7.14 -26.05
CA LEU A 181 -0.49 -8.46 -26.00
C LEU A 181 -1.77 -8.41 -25.18
N PHE A 182 -1.76 -7.81 -24.00
CA PHE A 182 -2.94 -7.72 -23.18
C PHE A 182 -4.04 -6.86 -23.80
N SER A 183 -3.66 -5.74 -24.44
CA SER A 183 -4.60 -4.87 -25.15
C SER A 183 -5.28 -5.60 -26.33
N GLU A 184 -4.53 -6.33 -27.14
CA GLU A 184 -5.04 -7.13 -28.26
C GLU A 184 -5.96 -8.29 -27.79
N ASN A 185 -5.84 -8.72 -26.52
CA ASN A 185 -6.68 -9.74 -25.90
C ASN A 185 -7.82 -9.16 -25.05
N GLY A 186 -8.20 -7.90 -25.29
CA GLY A 186 -9.41 -7.29 -24.75
C GLY A 186 -9.27 -6.76 -23.32
N VAL A 187 -8.05 -6.51 -22.84
CA VAL A 187 -7.81 -5.68 -21.65
C VAL A 187 -8.20 -4.24 -21.98
N LYS A 188 -9.02 -3.62 -21.12
CA LYS A 188 -9.51 -2.25 -21.34
C LYS A 188 -8.46 -1.18 -21.07
N ARG A 189 -7.64 -1.38 -20.04
CA ARG A 189 -6.56 -0.47 -19.67
C ARG A 189 -5.38 -1.24 -19.09
N TYR A 190 -4.18 -0.86 -19.50
CA TYR A 190 -2.90 -1.30 -18.96
C TYR A 190 -2.19 -0.08 -18.37
N VAL A 191 -1.92 -0.08 -17.08
CA VAL A 191 -1.34 1.07 -16.38
C VAL A 191 -0.07 0.64 -15.67
N LYS A 192 1.09 1.09 -16.15
CA LYS A 192 2.35 0.91 -15.43
C LYS A 192 2.30 1.68 -14.12
N LEU A 193 2.65 0.99 -13.03
CA LEU A 193 2.64 1.60 -11.71
C LEU A 193 3.97 2.29 -11.42
N ASN A 194 3.92 3.44 -10.77
CA ASN A 194 5.11 4.14 -10.28
C ASN A 194 5.59 3.51 -8.97
N VAL A 195 6.29 2.38 -9.10
CA VAL A 195 6.84 1.62 -7.97
C VAL A 195 8.31 1.29 -8.22
N SER A 196 9.07 1.11 -7.15
CA SER A 196 10.52 0.87 -7.23
C SER A 196 10.91 -0.56 -7.60
N ALA A 197 9.99 -1.53 -7.48
CA ALA A 197 10.28 -2.94 -7.69
C ALA A 197 9.01 -3.75 -8.02
N ALA A 198 9.21 -5.01 -8.44
CA ALA A 198 8.15 -6.00 -8.63
C ALA A 198 7.72 -6.59 -7.28
N PHE A 199 6.91 -5.83 -6.54
CA PHE A 199 6.39 -6.29 -5.25
C PHE A 199 5.49 -7.52 -5.41
N HIS A 200 5.32 -8.29 -4.32
CA HIS A 200 4.53 -9.52 -4.29
C HIS A 200 4.93 -10.55 -5.35
N SER A 201 6.22 -10.67 -5.62
CA SER A 201 6.81 -11.61 -6.57
C SER A 201 8.06 -12.28 -5.98
N ASN A 202 8.65 -13.21 -6.73
CA ASN A 202 9.91 -13.87 -6.34
C ASN A 202 11.10 -12.92 -6.19
N PHE A 203 11.00 -11.68 -6.65
CA PHE A 203 12.00 -10.64 -6.42
C PHE A 203 12.03 -10.13 -4.96
N MET A 204 11.09 -10.57 -4.12
CA MET A 204 11.02 -10.21 -2.69
C MET A 204 11.62 -11.28 -1.76
N ASN A 205 12.22 -12.33 -2.31
CA ASN A 205 12.86 -13.42 -1.56
C ASN A 205 14.31 -13.09 -1.15
#